data_b9b5bcba8a5d495c5191a4558e45c100
#
_entry.id   b9b5bcba8a5d495c5191a4558e45c100
#
_cell.length_a   1.000
_cell.length_b   1.000
_cell.length_c   1.000
_cell.angle_alpha   90.00
_cell.angle_beta   90.00
_cell.angle_gamma   90.00
#
_symmetry.space_group_name_H-M   'P 1'
#
loop_
_entity.id
_entity.type
_entity.pdbx_description
1 polymer ?
#
loop_
_entity_poly.entity_id
_entity_poly.type
_entity_poly.pdbx_seq_one_letter_code
_entity_poly.pdbx_strand_id
1 'polypeptide(L)'
;IDSIRRGIGADQRIGHDFLYAGTGYGGSCFPKDTRALIQTALDCGSQMKVVSAVENVNDQQKTLLVSRLTQHFGQDLHGLKFAIWGLSFKPNTDDMREAPSRVIIQELLKRGATVSAFDPLASKEGHEAVSHDVQDANELSRFSMATTAYEAADNADALLVVTEWKTFHHPDFEMLKECMNQPLILDGRNLYDPKMLQDLGIAYQGIGRRNQLALNFKAGAHIRQLEISA
;
A
#
# COMPACT_ATOMS: atom_id res chain seq x y z
N ILE A 1 -1.18 -4.67 -17.12
CA ILE A 1 -2.07 -5.54 -16.32
C ILE A 1 -3.54 -5.40 -16.74
N ASP A 2 -4.01 -4.19 -17.05
CA ASP A 2 -5.42 -3.92 -17.35
C ASP A 2 -5.94 -4.68 -18.60
N SER A 3 -5.10 -4.79 -19.65
CA SER A 3 -5.44 -5.57 -20.86
C SER A 3 -5.56 -7.07 -20.56
N ILE A 4 -4.70 -7.60 -19.68
CA ILE A 4 -4.74 -9.00 -19.25
C ILE A 4 -6.03 -9.25 -18.46
N ARG A 5 -6.34 -8.37 -17.48
CA ARG A 5 -7.57 -8.44 -16.70
C ARG A 5 -8.82 -8.44 -17.59
N ARG A 6 -8.89 -7.53 -18.56
CA ARG A 6 -10.01 -7.47 -19.51
C ARG A 6 -10.11 -8.72 -20.36
N GLY A 7 -8.98 -9.23 -20.87
CA GLY A 7 -8.96 -10.44 -21.68
C GLY A 7 -9.42 -11.68 -20.92
N ILE A 8 -8.89 -11.91 -19.73
CA ILE A 8 -9.28 -13.05 -18.87
C ILE A 8 -10.74 -12.90 -18.40
N GLY A 9 -11.14 -11.71 -17.96
CA GLY A 9 -12.48 -11.46 -17.45
C GLY A 9 -13.59 -11.52 -18.49
N ALA A 10 -13.26 -11.46 -19.79
CA ALA A 10 -14.23 -11.63 -20.88
C ALA A 10 -14.77 -13.07 -21.00
N ASP A 11 -14.08 -14.07 -20.42
CA ASP A 11 -14.60 -15.43 -20.32
C ASP A 11 -15.68 -15.48 -19.22
N GLN A 12 -16.91 -15.90 -19.58
CA GLN A 12 -18.05 -15.96 -18.65
C GLN A 12 -17.83 -16.87 -17.45
N ARG A 13 -16.95 -17.87 -17.57
CA ARG A 13 -16.62 -18.81 -16.48
C ARG A 13 -15.74 -18.16 -15.42
N ILE A 14 -15.01 -17.09 -15.77
CA ILE A 14 -14.10 -16.35 -14.89
C ILE A 14 -14.78 -15.07 -14.42
N GLY A 15 -15.25 -14.23 -15.36
CA GLY A 15 -15.82 -12.92 -15.07
C GLY A 15 -14.76 -11.89 -14.71
N HIS A 16 -15.21 -10.67 -14.41
CA HIS A 16 -14.31 -9.54 -14.07
C HIS A 16 -14.09 -9.37 -12.57
N ASP A 17 -14.94 -9.99 -11.76
CA ASP A 17 -14.85 -9.90 -10.29
C ASP A 17 -13.59 -10.61 -9.79
N PHE A 18 -13.02 -10.10 -8.70
CA PHE A 18 -11.80 -10.62 -8.07
C PHE A 18 -10.51 -10.59 -8.90
N LEU A 19 -10.53 -10.04 -10.13
CA LEU A 19 -9.34 -9.90 -10.99
C LEU A 19 -8.65 -8.53 -10.83
N TYR A 20 -8.78 -7.89 -9.69
CA TYR A 20 -8.15 -6.60 -9.42
C TYR A 20 -6.75 -6.77 -8.88
N ALA A 21 -5.84 -5.89 -9.33
CA ALA A 21 -4.51 -5.79 -8.72
C ALA A 21 -4.63 -5.34 -7.26
N GLY A 22 -3.68 -5.78 -6.42
CA GLY A 22 -3.69 -5.46 -5.01
C GLY A 22 -2.33 -5.63 -4.34
N THR A 23 -2.28 -5.23 -3.09
CA THR A 23 -1.11 -5.33 -2.20
C THR A 23 -1.01 -6.68 -1.48
N GLY A 24 -1.68 -7.70 -1.98
CA GLY A 24 -1.88 -9.00 -1.33
C GLY A 24 -3.28 -9.13 -0.75
N TYR A 25 -3.65 -10.36 -0.41
CA TYR A 25 -4.92 -10.64 0.25
C TYR A 25 -4.74 -10.74 1.77
N GLY A 26 -5.83 -10.47 2.48
CA GLY A 26 -5.97 -10.60 3.93
C GLY A 26 -7.33 -11.17 4.30
N GLY A 27 -7.80 -10.83 5.48
CA GLY A 27 -9.08 -11.29 6.04
C GLY A 27 -8.96 -12.54 6.89
N SER A 28 -10.08 -12.94 7.48
CA SER A 28 -10.11 -14.00 8.48
C SER A 28 -10.11 -15.43 7.94
N CYS A 29 -10.61 -15.62 6.72
CA CYS A 29 -10.81 -16.97 6.17
C CYS A 29 -9.65 -17.38 5.27
N PHE A 30 -9.42 -16.64 4.19
CA PHE A 30 -8.51 -17.05 3.12
C PHE A 30 -7.08 -17.36 3.61
N PRO A 31 -6.39 -16.48 4.37
CA PRO A 31 -5.03 -16.78 4.86
C PRO A 31 -5.00 -17.95 5.86
N LYS A 32 -6.02 -18.06 6.70
CA LYS A 32 -6.11 -19.16 7.68
C LYS A 32 -6.33 -20.49 6.99
N ASP A 33 -7.25 -20.55 6.03
CA ASP A 33 -7.66 -21.79 5.39
C ASP A 33 -6.58 -22.32 4.43
N THR A 34 -5.86 -21.45 3.72
CA THR A 34 -4.71 -21.84 2.90
C THR A 34 -3.58 -22.42 3.75
N ARG A 35 -3.24 -21.80 4.88
CA ARG A 35 -2.22 -22.31 5.81
C ARG A 35 -2.66 -23.65 6.45
N ALA A 36 -3.92 -23.77 6.86
CA ALA A 36 -4.47 -24.99 7.40
C ALA A 36 -4.42 -26.14 6.38
N LEU A 37 -4.75 -25.86 5.11
CA LEU A 37 -4.69 -26.85 4.03
C LEU A 37 -3.25 -27.32 3.77
N ILE A 38 -2.28 -26.42 3.76
CA ILE A 38 -0.85 -26.75 3.63
C ILE A 38 -0.43 -27.67 4.79
N GLN A 39 -0.78 -27.31 6.03
CA GLN A 39 -0.41 -28.09 7.21
C GLN A 39 -1.06 -29.49 7.18
N THR A 40 -2.36 -29.57 6.87
CA THR A 40 -3.07 -30.86 6.75
C THR A 40 -2.42 -31.76 5.70
N ALA A 41 -2.00 -31.22 4.57
CA ALA A 41 -1.31 -32.01 3.54
C ALA A 41 0.04 -32.55 4.04
N LEU A 42 0.82 -31.72 4.75
CA LEU A 42 2.09 -32.13 5.36
C LEU A 42 1.87 -33.27 6.40
N ASP A 43 0.86 -33.13 7.24
CA ASP A 43 0.51 -34.15 8.24
C ASP A 43 0.10 -35.48 7.58
N CYS A 44 -0.44 -35.44 6.36
CA CYS A 44 -0.76 -36.59 5.54
C CYS A 44 0.40 -37.06 4.63
N GLY A 45 1.61 -36.55 4.80
CA GLY A 45 2.78 -36.90 3.99
C GLY A 45 2.73 -36.41 2.55
N SER A 46 1.92 -35.37 2.25
CA SER A 46 1.77 -34.77 0.93
C SER A 46 2.24 -33.31 0.93
N GLN A 47 2.37 -32.70 -0.26
CA GLN A 47 2.78 -31.32 -0.42
C GLN A 47 1.80 -30.54 -1.30
N MET A 48 1.30 -29.41 -0.81
CA MET A 48 0.45 -28.47 -1.55
C MET A 48 1.30 -27.41 -2.24
N LYS A 49 2.13 -27.81 -3.22
CA LYS A 49 3.13 -26.94 -3.86
C LYS A 49 2.54 -25.64 -4.44
N VAL A 50 1.37 -25.74 -5.11
CA VAL A 50 0.72 -24.57 -5.69
C VAL A 50 0.20 -23.62 -4.60
N VAL A 51 -0.45 -24.14 -3.56
CA VAL A 51 -0.97 -23.32 -2.44
C VAL A 51 0.17 -22.69 -1.66
N SER A 52 1.26 -23.41 -1.43
CA SER A 52 2.47 -22.86 -0.79
C SER A 52 3.10 -21.74 -1.63
N ALA A 53 3.12 -21.88 -2.96
CA ALA A 53 3.58 -20.82 -3.84
C ALA A 53 2.67 -19.57 -3.79
N VAL A 54 1.34 -19.76 -3.65
CA VAL A 54 0.38 -18.64 -3.49
C VAL A 54 0.66 -17.86 -2.21
N GLU A 55 0.88 -18.55 -1.06
CA GLU A 55 1.23 -17.87 0.21
C GLU A 55 2.54 -17.08 0.07
N ASN A 56 3.58 -17.68 -0.50
CA ASN A 56 4.86 -16.99 -0.71
C ASN A 56 4.72 -15.73 -1.58
N VAL A 57 3.94 -15.80 -2.66
CA VAL A 57 3.67 -14.65 -3.53
C VAL A 57 2.87 -13.59 -2.78
N ASN A 58 1.88 -13.97 -1.96
CA ASN A 58 1.10 -13.05 -1.15
C ASN A 58 1.97 -12.28 -0.15
N ASP A 59 2.89 -12.97 0.54
CA ASP A 59 3.81 -12.34 1.49
C ASP A 59 4.73 -11.33 0.80
N GLN A 60 5.27 -11.69 -0.36
CA GLN A 60 6.07 -10.75 -1.18
C GLN A 60 5.23 -9.55 -1.65
N GLN A 61 3.98 -9.76 -2.02
CA GLN A 61 3.08 -8.71 -2.49
C GLN A 61 2.78 -7.68 -1.39
N LYS A 62 2.65 -8.10 -0.13
CA LYS A 62 2.44 -7.20 1.02
C LYS A 62 3.60 -6.22 1.23
N THR A 63 4.82 -6.54 0.79
CA THR A 63 6.00 -5.68 0.91
C THR A 63 6.31 -4.83 -0.33
N LEU A 64 5.57 -5.04 -1.43
CA LEU A 64 5.89 -4.44 -2.72
C LEU A 64 5.92 -2.90 -2.70
N LEU A 65 4.95 -2.25 -2.04
CA LEU A 65 4.90 -0.79 -1.98
C LEU A 65 6.09 -0.22 -1.20
N VAL A 66 6.47 -0.86 -0.09
CA VAL A 66 7.65 -0.47 0.69
C VAL A 66 8.93 -0.65 -0.13
N SER A 67 9.06 -1.76 -0.86
CA SER A 67 10.21 -1.97 -1.75
C SER A 67 10.35 -0.88 -2.81
N ARG A 68 9.23 -0.36 -3.33
CA ARG A 68 9.24 0.75 -4.29
C ARG A 68 9.61 2.08 -3.65
N LEU A 69 9.13 2.34 -2.43
CA LEU A 69 9.53 3.52 -1.67
C LEU A 69 11.03 3.50 -1.39
N THR A 70 11.57 2.36 -0.93
CA THR A 70 13.02 2.25 -0.65
C THR A 70 13.88 2.32 -1.90
N GLN A 71 13.38 1.92 -3.07
CA GLN A 71 14.06 2.16 -4.35
C GLN A 71 14.09 3.65 -4.72
N HIS A 72 13.11 4.42 -4.29
CA HIS A 72 12.99 5.85 -4.58
C HIS A 72 13.72 6.73 -3.57
N PHE A 73 13.50 6.50 -2.27
CA PHE A 73 14.01 7.33 -1.17
C PHE A 73 15.27 6.78 -0.49
N GLY A 74 15.67 5.55 -0.78
CA GLY A 74 16.72 4.84 -0.05
C GLY A 74 16.17 3.92 1.04
N GLN A 75 17.04 3.15 1.70
CA GLN A 75 16.65 2.18 2.74
C GLN A 75 16.30 2.83 4.08
N ASP A 76 16.93 3.95 4.39
CA ASP A 76 16.67 4.78 5.56
C ASP A 76 15.59 5.81 5.21
N LEU A 77 14.47 5.78 5.94
CA LEU A 77 13.31 6.63 5.72
C LEU A 77 13.10 7.64 6.87
N HIS A 78 14.12 7.86 7.71
CA HIS A 78 14.04 8.87 8.75
C HIS A 78 13.78 10.27 8.19
N GLY A 79 12.87 11.01 8.83
CA GLY A 79 12.47 12.35 8.43
C GLY A 79 11.47 12.40 7.29
N LEU A 80 11.10 11.24 6.70
CA LEU A 80 10.06 11.16 5.69
C LEU A 80 8.71 10.79 6.31
N LYS A 81 7.64 11.38 5.76
CA LYS A 81 6.25 11.11 6.15
C LYS A 81 5.51 10.44 5.01
N PHE A 82 4.83 9.36 5.30
CA PHE A 82 4.00 8.63 4.34
C PHE A 82 2.54 8.63 4.77
N ALA A 83 1.66 8.99 3.84
CA ALA A 83 0.22 8.86 3.99
C ALA A 83 -0.24 7.47 3.57
N ILE A 84 -1.17 6.87 4.32
CA ILE A 84 -1.82 5.61 3.94
C ILE A 84 -3.33 5.80 3.88
N TRP A 85 -3.91 5.52 2.72
CA TRP A 85 -5.34 5.49 2.51
C TRP A 85 -5.85 4.05 2.44
N GLY A 86 -6.68 3.68 3.42
CA GLY A 86 -7.24 2.36 3.59
C GLY A 86 -6.36 1.43 4.42
N LEU A 87 -6.94 0.89 5.49
CA LEU A 87 -6.28 0.00 6.44
C LEU A 87 -6.90 -1.38 6.43
N SER A 88 -8.23 -1.48 6.42
CA SER A 88 -8.95 -2.76 6.37
C SER A 88 -8.57 -3.60 5.15
N PHE A 89 -8.68 -4.92 5.25
CA PHE A 89 -8.27 -5.83 4.17
C PHE A 89 -9.11 -5.69 2.89
N LYS A 90 -10.29 -5.10 2.97
CA LYS A 90 -11.19 -4.76 1.85
C LYS A 90 -12.14 -3.61 2.25
N PRO A 91 -12.80 -2.96 1.29
CA PRO A 91 -13.79 -1.92 1.61
C PRO A 91 -15.01 -2.47 2.35
N ASN A 92 -15.75 -1.56 3.01
CA ASN A 92 -17.01 -1.81 3.72
C ASN A 92 -16.87 -2.75 4.92
N THR A 93 -15.72 -2.76 5.58
CA THR A 93 -15.45 -3.46 6.83
C THR A 93 -14.38 -2.74 7.64
N ASP A 94 -14.34 -2.97 8.93
CA ASP A 94 -13.29 -2.56 9.87
C ASP A 94 -12.27 -3.68 10.13
N ASP A 95 -12.40 -4.82 9.44
CA ASP A 95 -11.61 -6.03 9.70
C ASP A 95 -10.13 -5.85 9.29
N MET A 96 -9.26 -5.85 10.29
CA MET A 96 -7.81 -5.68 10.16
C MET A 96 -7.03 -7.00 10.12
N ARG A 97 -7.73 -8.16 10.19
CA ARG A 97 -7.05 -9.46 10.23
C ARG A 97 -6.29 -9.71 8.94
N GLU A 98 -4.98 -9.99 9.06
CA GLU A 98 -4.07 -10.22 7.93
C GLU A 98 -4.09 -9.11 6.85
N ALA A 99 -4.53 -7.89 7.21
CA ALA A 99 -4.58 -6.77 6.28
C ALA A 99 -3.16 -6.39 5.81
N PRO A 100 -2.93 -6.21 4.50
CA PRO A 100 -1.62 -5.82 3.96
C PRO A 100 -1.08 -4.50 4.54
N SER A 101 -1.96 -3.58 4.92
CA SER A 101 -1.61 -2.30 5.56
C SER A 101 -0.77 -2.48 6.82
N ARG A 102 -1.03 -3.53 7.62
CA ARG A 102 -0.28 -3.83 8.84
C ARG A 102 1.19 -4.08 8.55
N VAL A 103 1.47 -4.92 7.54
CA VAL A 103 2.85 -5.21 7.10
C VAL A 103 3.53 -3.96 6.55
N ILE A 104 2.82 -3.19 5.73
CA ILE A 104 3.33 -1.95 5.13
C ILE A 104 3.71 -0.95 6.22
N ILE A 105 2.83 -0.69 7.20
CA ILE A 105 3.05 0.25 8.30
C ILE A 105 4.24 -0.20 9.14
N GLN A 106 4.27 -1.45 9.56
CA GLN A 106 5.36 -2.00 10.35
C GLN A 106 6.71 -1.83 9.66
N GLU A 107 6.78 -2.14 8.36
CA GLU A 107 8.00 -2.02 7.58
C GLU A 107 8.45 -0.56 7.37
N LEU A 108 7.53 0.39 7.24
CA LEU A 108 7.84 1.81 7.16
C LEU A 108 8.37 2.34 8.50
N LEU A 109 7.71 2.01 9.61
CA LEU A 109 8.12 2.43 10.95
C LEU A 109 9.49 1.86 11.36
N LYS A 110 9.79 0.60 11.05
CA LYS A 110 11.11 -0.02 11.24
C LYS A 110 12.23 0.72 10.52
N ARG A 111 11.93 1.36 9.36
CA ARG A 111 12.89 2.15 8.58
C ARG A 111 12.98 3.61 9.01
N GLY A 112 12.31 3.98 10.10
CA GLY A 112 12.36 5.33 10.66
C GLY A 112 11.33 6.32 10.13
N ALA A 113 10.45 5.90 9.20
CA ALA A 113 9.42 6.77 8.65
C ALA A 113 8.38 7.20 9.69
N THR A 114 7.75 8.35 9.44
CA THR A 114 6.50 8.75 10.08
C THR A 114 5.33 8.32 9.19
N VAL A 115 4.29 7.76 9.77
CA VAL A 115 3.12 7.27 9.04
C VAL A 115 1.85 7.93 9.58
N SER A 116 1.07 8.53 8.68
CA SER A 116 -0.27 9.05 8.96
C SER A 116 -1.28 8.27 8.12
N ALA A 117 -2.25 7.63 8.76
CA ALA A 117 -3.18 6.75 8.08
C ALA A 117 -4.63 7.21 8.22
N PHE A 118 -5.43 6.96 7.20
CA PHE A 118 -6.88 7.18 7.22
C PHE A 118 -7.60 5.96 6.66
N ASP A 119 -8.64 5.54 7.38
CA ASP A 119 -9.62 4.54 6.90
C ASP A 119 -11.03 5.01 7.29
N PRO A 120 -12.02 4.92 6.39
CA PRO A 120 -13.38 5.36 6.67
C PRO A 120 -14.10 4.65 7.83
N LEU A 121 -13.74 3.39 8.13
CA LEU A 121 -14.36 2.59 9.18
C LEU A 121 -13.38 2.04 10.21
N ALA A 122 -12.16 1.68 9.79
CA ALA A 122 -11.21 0.94 10.62
C ALA A 122 -10.23 1.84 11.41
N SER A 123 -10.61 3.06 11.80
CA SER A 123 -9.71 3.96 12.53
C SER A 123 -9.28 3.39 13.87
N LYS A 124 -10.23 2.89 14.66
CA LYS A 124 -9.96 2.31 15.99
C LYS A 124 -9.24 0.97 15.85
N GLU A 125 -9.80 0.05 15.09
CA GLU A 125 -9.27 -1.29 14.85
C GLU A 125 -7.90 -1.25 14.19
N GLY A 126 -7.68 -0.28 13.30
CA GLY A 126 -6.39 -0.02 12.66
C GLY A 126 -5.33 0.42 13.66
N HIS A 127 -5.66 1.38 14.53
CA HIS A 127 -4.76 1.83 15.59
C HIS A 127 -4.42 0.69 16.56
N GLU A 128 -5.42 -0.09 16.99
CA GLU A 128 -5.23 -1.24 17.89
C GLU A 128 -4.35 -2.32 17.24
N ALA A 129 -4.60 -2.65 15.97
CA ALA A 129 -3.83 -3.66 15.24
C ALA A 129 -2.36 -3.25 15.07
N VAL A 130 -2.10 -1.99 14.69
CA VAL A 130 -0.73 -1.48 14.55
C VAL A 130 -0.03 -1.43 15.90
N SER A 131 -0.72 -0.98 16.96
CA SER A 131 -0.15 -0.95 18.33
C SER A 131 0.16 -2.35 18.86
N HIS A 132 -0.58 -3.36 18.44
CA HIS A 132 -0.28 -4.76 18.75
C HIS A 132 0.95 -5.27 18.00
N ASP A 133 1.11 -4.89 16.73
CA ASP A 133 2.18 -5.40 15.85
C ASP A 133 3.53 -4.70 16.11
N VAL A 134 3.51 -3.43 16.50
CA VAL A 134 4.70 -2.60 16.72
C VAL A 134 4.96 -2.52 18.22
N GLN A 135 5.91 -3.31 18.70
CA GLN A 135 6.24 -3.40 20.12
C GLN A 135 7.18 -2.29 20.60
N ASP A 136 7.96 -1.68 19.71
CA ASP A 136 8.84 -0.58 20.05
C ASP A 136 8.05 0.73 20.17
N ALA A 137 8.07 1.33 21.36
CA ALA A 137 7.34 2.57 21.64
C ALA A 137 7.83 3.77 20.81
N ASN A 138 9.13 3.80 20.45
CA ASN A 138 9.68 4.86 19.60
C ASN A 138 9.20 4.70 18.15
N GLU A 139 9.09 3.47 17.64
CA GLU A 139 8.49 3.21 16.34
C GLU A 139 7.01 3.59 16.34
N LEU A 140 6.26 3.13 17.34
CA LEU A 140 4.83 3.41 17.45
C LEU A 140 4.52 4.91 17.60
N SER A 141 5.38 5.69 18.25
CA SER A 141 5.20 7.14 18.38
C SER A 141 5.21 7.89 17.03
N ARG A 142 5.71 7.27 15.96
CA ARG A 142 5.71 7.82 14.60
C ARG A 142 4.48 7.41 13.78
N PHE A 143 3.54 6.68 14.38
CA PHE A 143 2.27 6.31 13.76
C PHE A 143 1.12 7.17 14.28
N SER A 144 0.27 7.65 13.40
CA SER A 144 -0.94 8.40 13.76
C SER A 144 -2.12 8.05 12.85
N MET A 145 -3.33 8.13 13.43
CA MET A 145 -4.59 8.08 12.66
C MET A 145 -5.07 9.50 12.40
N ALA A 146 -5.33 9.80 11.14
CA ALA A 146 -5.95 11.04 10.70
C ALA A 146 -7.49 10.94 10.73
N THR A 147 -8.16 12.08 10.84
CA THR A 147 -9.62 12.15 10.82
C THR A 147 -10.19 12.25 9.41
N THR A 148 -9.36 12.66 8.44
CA THR A 148 -9.71 12.75 7.02
C THR A 148 -8.58 12.22 6.14
N ALA A 149 -8.93 11.86 4.90
CA ALA A 149 -7.96 11.42 3.90
C ALA A 149 -6.90 12.50 3.59
N TYR A 150 -7.31 13.76 3.50
CA TYR A 150 -6.39 14.87 3.20
C TYR A 150 -5.51 15.23 4.38
N GLU A 151 -6.03 15.15 5.62
CA GLU A 151 -5.21 15.30 6.82
C GLU A 151 -4.10 14.23 6.88
N ALA A 152 -4.39 13.00 6.50
CA ALA A 152 -3.35 11.97 6.39
C ALA A 152 -2.27 12.36 5.38
N ALA A 153 -2.66 12.97 4.24
CA ALA A 153 -1.76 13.36 3.16
C ALA A 153 -1.00 14.68 3.42
N ASP A 154 -1.42 15.45 4.43
CA ASP A 154 -0.78 16.75 4.74
C ASP A 154 0.71 16.58 5.06
N ASN A 155 1.57 17.32 4.35
CA ASN A 155 3.03 17.25 4.44
C ASN A 155 3.61 15.84 4.22
N ALA A 156 2.92 14.96 3.47
CA ALA A 156 3.43 13.63 3.14
C ALA A 156 4.38 13.67 1.93
N ASP A 157 5.43 12.85 1.98
CA ASP A 157 6.40 12.66 0.88
C ASP A 157 5.90 11.64 -0.16
N ALA A 158 4.98 10.77 0.23
CA ALA A 158 4.21 9.94 -0.69
C ALA A 158 2.87 9.50 -0.07
N LEU A 159 1.89 9.25 -0.94
CA LEU A 159 0.60 8.63 -0.61
C LEU A 159 0.58 7.17 -1.08
N LEU A 160 0.25 6.25 -0.19
CA LEU A 160 0.00 4.84 -0.49
C LEU A 160 -1.51 4.56 -0.43
N VAL A 161 -2.08 4.09 -1.53
CA VAL A 161 -3.47 3.62 -1.58
C VAL A 161 -3.46 2.11 -1.42
N VAL A 162 -4.00 1.62 -0.29
CA VAL A 162 -3.90 0.20 0.08
C VAL A 162 -5.25 -0.51 -0.01
N THR A 163 -6.35 0.17 0.32
CA THR A 163 -7.71 -0.38 0.21
C THR A 163 -8.56 0.49 -0.72
N GLU A 164 -9.33 -0.15 -1.60
CA GLU A 164 -10.11 0.52 -2.67
C GLU A 164 -11.46 1.06 -2.19
N TRP A 165 -11.47 1.91 -1.16
CA TRP A 165 -12.68 2.57 -0.72
C TRP A 165 -13.24 3.49 -1.82
N LYS A 166 -14.56 3.55 -1.96
CA LYS A 166 -15.21 4.43 -2.96
C LYS A 166 -14.82 5.90 -2.80
N THR A 167 -14.62 6.34 -1.58
CA THR A 167 -14.21 7.71 -1.26
C THR A 167 -12.84 8.09 -1.83
N PHE A 168 -11.99 7.10 -2.17
CA PHE A 168 -10.66 7.33 -2.74
C PHE A 168 -10.64 7.33 -4.28
N HIS A 169 -11.76 6.99 -4.95
CA HIS A 169 -11.77 6.85 -6.41
C HIS A 169 -11.65 8.19 -7.16
N HIS A 170 -12.15 9.27 -6.58
CA HIS A 170 -12.17 10.59 -7.21
C HIS A 170 -11.74 11.67 -6.20
N PRO A 171 -10.49 11.66 -5.74
CA PRO A 171 -9.99 12.71 -4.85
C PRO A 171 -9.80 14.01 -5.61
N ASP A 172 -9.74 15.11 -4.88
CA ASP A 172 -9.25 16.38 -5.39
C ASP A 172 -7.72 16.30 -5.51
N PHE A 173 -7.22 16.07 -6.72
CA PHE A 173 -5.80 15.94 -6.99
C PHE A 173 -5.03 17.26 -6.86
N GLU A 174 -5.69 18.40 -7.08
CA GLU A 174 -5.03 19.71 -6.86
C GLU A 174 -4.81 19.93 -5.36
N MET A 175 -5.81 19.62 -4.53
CA MET A 175 -5.64 19.65 -3.07
C MET A 175 -4.54 18.71 -2.60
N LEU A 176 -4.42 17.49 -3.17
CA LEU A 176 -3.32 16.58 -2.84
C LEU A 176 -1.96 17.16 -3.20
N LYS A 177 -1.83 17.81 -4.35
CA LYS A 177 -0.58 18.47 -4.76
C LYS A 177 -0.19 19.61 -3.84
N GLU A 178 -1.18 20.36 -3.35
CA GLU A 178 -0.95 21.51 -2.46
C GLU A 178 -0.57 21.08 -1.05
N CYS A 179 -1.17 19.99 -0.52
CA CYS A 179 -0.92 19.56 0.85
C CYS A 179 0.29 18.63 1.01
N MET A 180 0.70 17.91 -0.03
CA MET A 180 1.84 17.00 0.03
C MET A 180 3.18 17.70 -0.20
N ASN A 181 4.25 17.24 0.47
CA ASN A 181 5.62 17.69 0.19
C ASN A 181 6.07 17.28 -1.21
N GLN A 182 5.72 16.06 -1.61
CA GLN A 182 5.98 15.52 -2.94
C GLN A 182 4.70 14.86 -3.46
N PRO A 183 4.18 15.29 -4.63
CA PRO A 183 2.99 14.69 -5.21
C PRO A 183 3.33 13.33 -5.85
N LEU A 184 3.61 12.34 -5.01
CA LEU A 184 3.92 10.95 -5.37
C LEU A 184 2.83 10.02 -4.84
N ILE A 185 2.20 9.25 -5.73
CA ILE A 185 1.18 8.26 -5.36
C ILE A 185 1.65 6.85 -5.74
N LEU A 186 1.73 5.96 -4.73
CA LEU A 186 1.87 4.53 -4.94
C LEU A 186 0.50 3.87 -4.76
N ASP A 187 -0.09 3.50 -5.89
CA ASP A 187 -1.45 2.98 -5.93
C ASP A 187 -1.44 1.44 -5.91
N GLY A 188 -1.67 0.89 -4.73
CA GLY A 188 -1.75 -0.55 -4.51
C GLY A 188 -3.00 -1.19 -5.11
N ARG A 189 -3.97 -0.40 -5.57
CA ARG A 189 -5.28 -0.90 -6.06
C ARG A 189 -5.57 -0.52 -7.52
N ASN A 190 -4.67 0.25 -8.16
CA ASN A 190 -4.83 0.73 -9.53
C ASN A 190 -6.11 1.54 -9.76
N LEU A 191 -6.48 2.39 -8.81
CA LEU A 191 -7.69 3.22 -8.87
C LEU A 191 -7.60 4.31 -9.93
N TYR A 192 -6.40 4.86 -10.14
CA TYR A 192 -6.23 6.07 -10.94
C TYR A 192 -5.68 5.78 -12.34
N ASP A 193 -6.01 6.66 -13.28
CA ASP A 193 -5.43 6.64 -14.62
C ASP A 193 -4.01 7.25 -14.60
N PRO A 194 -2.98 6.49 -15.01
CA PRO A 194 -1.59 6.96 -14.96
C PRO A 194 -1.34 8.19 -15.84
N LYS A 195 -2.03 8.28 -17.00
CA LYS A 195 -1.84 9.41 -17.93
C LYS A 195 -2.45 10.68 -17.36
N MET A 196 -3.65 10.58 -16.80
CA MET A 196 -4.29 11.71 -16.12
C MET A 196 -3.42 12.28 -15.01
N LEU A 197 -2.85 11.43 -14.14
CA LEU A 197 -1.96 11.89 -13.06
C LEU A 197 -0.67 12.51 -13.58
N GLN A 198 -0.10 11.97 -14.66
CA GLN A 198 1.06 12.55 -15.32
C GLN A 198 0.75 13.94 -15.87
N ASP A 199 -0.41 14.14 -16.51
CA ASP A 199 -0.84 15.44 -17.05
C ASP A 199 -1.07 16.47 -15.93
N LEU A 200 -1.46 16.03 -14.73
CA LEU A 200 -1.57 16.83 -13.52
C LEU A 200 -0.21 17.09 -12.82
N GLY A 201 0.88 16.48 -13.28
CA GLY A 201 2.20 16.60 -12.67
C GLY A 201 2.38 15.77 -11.39
N ILE A 202 1.53 14.76 -11.18
CA ILE A 202 1.63 13.83 -10.05
C ILE A 202 2.43 12.61 -10.47
N ALA A 203 3.49 12.29 -9.73
CA ALA A 203 4.24 11.06 -9.92
C ALA A 203 3.41 9.86 -9.47
N TYR A 204 3.35 8.81 -10.30
CA TYR A 204 2.45 7.69 -10.04
C TYR A 204 3.10 6.34 -10.30
N GLN A 205 2.81 5.38 -9.44
CA GLN A 205 3.18 3.98 -9.66
C GLN A 205 2.06 3.03 -9.20
N GLY A 206 1.49 2.28 -10.14
CA GLY A 206 0.49 1.24 -9.88
C GLY A 206 1.05 -0.18 -9.97
N ILE A 207 0.30 -1.19 -9.52
CA ILE A 207 0.68 -2.60 -9.54
C ILE A 207 0.68 -3.14 -10.98
N GLY A 208 1.79 -3.78 -11.39
CA GLY A 208 1.91 -4.36 -12.74
C GLY A 208 1.80 -3.34 -13.88
N ARG A 209 1.98 -2.06 -13.59
CA ARG A 209 2.04 -0.95 -14.55
C ARG A 209 3.50 -0.51 -14.75
N ARG A 210 3.80 0.08 -15.92
CA ARG A 210 5.14 0.63 -16.18
C ARG A 210 5.51 1.65 -15.10
N ASN A 211 6.75 1.58 -14.63
CA ASN A 211 7.25 2.55 -13.67
C ASN A 211 7.40 3.91 -14.35
N GLN A 212 6.57 4.88 -13.99
CA GLN A 212 6.64 6.26 -14.49
C GLN A 212 7.53 7.14 -13.62
N LEU A 213 7.93 6.70 -12.42
CA LEU A 213 8.80 7.45 -11.53
C LEU A 213 10.17 7.76 -12.18
N ALA A 214 10.70 6.83 -12.98
CA ALA A 214 11.97 7.01 -13.69
C ALA A 214 11.94 8.07 -14.80
N LEU A 215 10.77 8.45 -15.27
CA LEU A 215 10.61 9.41 -16.39
C LEU A 215 10.53 10.87 -15.90
N ASN A 216 10.02 11.12 -14.70
CA ASN A 216 9.72 12.48 -14.21
C ASN A 216 10.88 13.12 -13.42
N PHE A 217 11.83 12.34 -12.90
CA PHE A 217 12.93 12.88 -12.08
C PHE A 217 14.12 13.46 -12.86
N LYS A 218 14.14 13.37 -14.20
CA LYS A 218 15.16 14.07 -15.00
C LYS A 218 14.86 15.55 -15.24
N ALA A 219 13.69 16.06 -14.85
CA ALA A 219 13.24 17.40 -15.20
C ALA A 219 13.10 18.39 -14.03
N GLY A 220 13.34 18.03 -12.77
CA GLY A 220 13.11 18.98 -11.66
C GLY A 220 13.72 18.57 -10.33
N ALA A 221 15.01 18.23 -10.30
CA ALA A 221 15.70 18.02 -9.03
C ALA A 221 16.06 19.36 -8.36
N HIS A 222 15.19 19.90 -7.53
CA HIS A 222 15.64 20.73 -6.42
C HIS A 222 15.90 19.81 -5.22
N ILE A 223 17.06 19.17 -5.28
CA ILE A 223 17.69 18.56 -4.09
C ILE A 223 18.03 19.73 -3.17
N ARG A 224 17.32 19.86 -2.03
CA ARG A 224 17.86 20.61 -0.90
C ARG A 224 19.14 19.89 -0.48
N GLN A 225 20.29 20.46 -0.85
CA GLN A 225 21.56 20.13 -0.23
C GLN A 225 21.42 20.39 1.27
N LEU A 226 21.43 19.34 2.05
CA LEU A 226 21.75 19.45 3.47
C LEU A 226 23.21 19.91 3.54
N GLU A 227 23.42 21.19 3.80
CA GLU A 227 24.71 21.71 4.22
C GLU A 227 25.07 21.06 5.55
N ILE A 228 25.95 20.10 5.48
CA ILE A 228 26.70 19.64 6.64
C ILE A 228 27.77 20.72 6.88
N SER A 229 27.47 21.64 7.77
CA SER A 229 28.49 22.54 8.31
C SER A 229 29.32 21.79 9.34
N ALA A 230 30.64 21.91 9.15
CA ALA A 230 31.75 21.38 9.91
C ALA A 230 31.69 21.64 11.44
#